data_065a6622df9b713917864b37e94a5ca6
#
_entry.id   065a6622df9b713917864b37e94a5ca6
#
_cell.length_a   1.000
_cell.length_b   1.000
_cell.length_c   1.000
_cell.angle_alpha   90.00
_cell.angle_beta   90.00
_cell.angle_gamma   90.00
#
_symmetry.space_group_name_H-M   'P 1'
#
loop_
_entity.id
_entity.type
_entity.pdbx_description
1 polymer ?
#
loop_
_entity_poly.entity_id
_entity_poly.type
_entity_poly.pdbx_seq_one_letter_code
_entity_poly.pdbx_strand_id
1 'polypeptide(L)'
;MKCLEHIYSQLPVNGFTTDIFMTDDGCTDGTREAVTTAFPQVRIVNGDGNLFWNRGMHKAWQEAASTGYDYYLWINDDTFLYDGAIEQALLSSRECSDTAIIVGATQSEATGKSTYGLRDAKTGKLLVPNGMLQEGHGLNGNFVLVSKIVFEQLGNLDSHFHHSGGDTDYGLRAEERNIRLLLHKEYIGTCEQHQALSKWCNPDYPLRERWQSLNKPTGMPLKELFYLERRHYGYPKACFHFVTTILHCCFPKLWIDIKH
;
A
#
# COMPACT_ATOMS: atom_id res chain seq x y z
N MET A 1 -6.76 14.83 -8.26
CA MET A 1 -7.98 15.03 -9.08
C MET A 1 -8.32 13.78 -9.88
N LYS A 2 -7.52 13.33 -10.87
CA LYS A 2 -7.82 12.18 -11.75
C LYS A 2 -8.25 10.91 -10.99
N CYS A 3 -7.59 10.55 -9.88
CA CYS A 3 -7.96 9.39 -9.06
C CYS A 3 -9.41 9.52 -8.52
N LEU A 4 -9.77 10.68 -7.97
CA LEU A 4 -11.13 10.93 -7.49
C LEU A 4 -12.17 10.87 -8.62
N GLU A 5 -11.85 11.37 -9.80
CA GLU A 5 -12.71 11.26 -10.98
C GLU A 5 -13.01 9.79 -11.33
N HIS A 6 -11.97 8.93 -11.33
CA HIS A 6 -12.14 7.50 -11.55
C HIS A 6 -12.94 6.80 -10.45
N ILE A 7 -12.82 7.22 -9.19
CA ILE A 7 -13.63 6.68 -8.09
C ILE A 7 -15.09 7.12 -8.26
N TYR A 8 -15.32 8.42 -8.49
CA TYR A 8 -16.69 8.96 -8.60
C TYR A 8 -17.42 8.49 -9.85
N SER A 9 -16.72 8.16 -10.95
CA SER A 9 -17.36 7.57 -12.14
C SER A 9 -17.97 6.20 -11.88
N GLN A 10 -17.57 5.52 -10.81
CA GLN A 10 -18.09 4.20 -10.41
C GLN A 10 -19.21 4.29 -9.36
N LEU A 11 -19.49 5.49 -8.83
CA LEU A 11 -20.50 5.68 -7.80
C LEU A 11 -21.83 6.15 -8.40
N PRO A 12 -23.00 5.74 -7.84
CA PRO A 12 -23.12 4.82 -6.71
C PRO A 12 -22.87 3.35 -7.09
N VAL A 13 -22.28 2.59 -6.17
CA VAL A 13 -22.18 1.13 -6.32
C VAL A 13 -23.47 0.50 -5.82
N ASN A 14 -24.07 -0.39 -6.62
CA ASN A 14 -25.37 -1.00 -6.29
C ASN A 14 -25.35 -1.72 -4.94
N GLY A 15 -26.26 -1.32 -4.05
CA GLY A 15 -26.42 -1.90 -2.72
C GLY A 15 -25.37 -1.45 -1.70
N PHE A 16 -24.56 -0.43 -2.02
CA PHE A 16 -23.55 0.13 -1.11
C PHE A 16 -23.66 1.66 -1.04
N THR A 17 -23.38 2.20 0.13
CA THR A 17 -23.09 3.61 0.34
C THR A 17 -21.58 3.81 0.46
N THR A 18 -21.05 4.91 -0.07
CA THR A 18 -19.60 5.15 -0.11
C THR A 18 -19.29 6.54 0.42
N ASP A 19 -18.40 6.61 1.40
CA ASP A 19 -17.78 7.84 1.86
C ASP A 19 -16.28 7.81 1.54
N ILE A 20 -15.71 8.94 1.16
CA ILE A 20 -14.29 9.08 0.85
C ILE A 20 -13.62 9.94 1.90
N PHE A 21 -12.55 9.41 2.49
CA PHE A 21 -11.67 10.10 3.43
C PHE A 21 -10.32 10.32 2.76
N MET A 22 -9.88 11.56 2.69
CA MET A 22 -8.59 11.93 2.11
C MET A 22 -7.75 12.66 3.15
N THR A 23 -6.55 12.18 3.41
CA THR A 23 -5.59 12.91 4.25
C THR A 23 -4.89 13.98 3.42
N ASP A 24 -5.04 15.23 3.84
CA ASP A 24 -4.22 16.35 3.40
C ASP A 24 -3.08 16.54 4.40
N ASP A 25 -1.86 16.10 4.02
CA ASP A 25 -0.67 16.19 4.87
C ASP A 25 0.09 17.50 4.65
N GLY A 26 -0.64 18.62 4.67
CA GLY A 26 -0.07 19.96 4.54
C GLY A 26 0.29 20.32 3.09
N CYS A 27 -0.53 19.93 2.13
CA CYS A 27 -0.36 20.29 0.74
C CYS A 27 -0.36 21.81 0.54
N THR A 28 0.60 22.31 -0.24
CA THR A 28 0.77 23.75 -0.53
C THR A 28 0.54 24.08 -2.01
N ASP A 29 0.15 23.09 -2.80
CA ASP A 29 -0.03 23.16 -4.26
C ASP A 29 -1.47 23.45 -4.69
N GLY A 30 -2.37 23.75 -3.74
CA GLY A 30 -3.80 24.00 -4.01
C GLY A 30 -4.65 22.74 -4.12
N THR A 31 -4.09 21.56 -3.82
CA THR A 31 -4.83 20.28 -3.87
C THR A 31 -6.08 20.31 -2.99
N ARG A 32 -5.98 20.86 -1.76
CA ARG A 32 -7.10 20.95 -0.83
C ARG A 32 -8.28 21.73 -1.39
N GLU A 33 -8.01 22.94 -1.90
CA GLU A 33 -9.00 23.84 -2.48
C GLU A 33 -9.65 23.22 -3.71
N ALA A 34 -8.83 22.58 -4.56
CA ALA A 34 -9.30 21.89 -5.76
C ALA A 34 -10.26 20.74 -5.41
N VAL A 35 -9.90 19.90 -4.43
CA VAL A 35 -10.75 18.79 -3.98
C VAL A 35 -12.02 19.31 -3.32
N THR A 36 -11.94 20.29 -2.42
CA THR A 36 -13.11 20.85 -1.75
C THR A 36 -14.10 21.46 -2.75
N THR A 37 -13.60 22.07 -3.83
CA THR A 37 -14.43 22.66 -4.87
C THR A 37 -15.08 21.62 -5.78
N ALA A 38 -14.32 20.65 -6.25
CA ALA A 38 -14.78 19.66 -7.23
C ALA A 38 -15.52 18.47 -6.60
N PHE A 39 -15.15 18.10 -5.37
CA PHE A 39 -15.70 16.96 -4.63
C PHE A 39 -16.02 17.31 -3.18
N PRO A 40 -17.02 18.21 -2.94
CA PRO A 40 -17.33 18.75 -1.61
C PRO A 40 -17.77 17.67 -0.60
N GLN A 41 -18.12 16.46 -1.06
CA GLN A 41 -18.49 15.33 -0.22
C GLN A 41 -17.27 14.54 0.30
N VAL A 42 -16.05 14.79 -0.20
CA VAL A 42 -14.83 14.18 0.32
C VAL A 42 -14.54 14.71 1.72
N ARG A 43 -14.39 13.83 2.68
CA ARG A 43 -14.01 14.18 4.06
C ARG A 43 -12.49 14.34 4.14
N ILE A 44 -12.04 15.58 4.26
CA ILE A 44 -10.62 15.90 4.35
C ILE A 44 -10.15 15.79 5.80
N VAL A 45 -9.17 14.92 6.02
CA VAL A 45 -8.50 14.71 7.32
C VAL A 45 -7.18 15.48 7.31
N ASN A 46 -6.99 16.39 8.28
CA ASN A 46 -5.79 17.23 8.29
C ASN A 46 -4.58 16.48 8.84
N GLY A 47 -3.48 16.47 8.11
CA GLY A 47 -2.16 16.07 8.57
C GLY A 47 -1.37 17.21 9.22
N ASP A 48 -0.12 16.94 9.53
CA ASP A 48 0.82 17.92 10.14
C ASP A 48 2.04 18.22 9.22
N GLY A 49 2.02 17.68 8.00
CA GLY A 49 3.10 17.78 7.01
C GLY A 49 4.20 16.72 7.16
N ASN A 50 4.03 15.74 8.08
CA ASN A 50 5.03 14.71 8.37
C ASN A 50 4.42 13.31 8.51
N LEU A 51 3.20 13.10 8.02
CA LEU A 51 2.53 11.81 8.12
C LEU A 51 3.09 10.82 7.11
N PHE A 52 3.39 11.27 5.92
CA PHE A 52 3.73 10.42 4.77
C PHE A 52 2.61 9.41 4.47
N TRP A 53 2.88 8.38 3.64
CA TRP A 53 1.83 7.47 3.16
C TRP A 53 1.16 6.68 4.30
N ASN A 54 1.94 5.96 5.11
CA ASN A 54 1.35 5.03 6.08
C ASN A 54 0.58 5.74 7.21
N ARG A 55 1.14 6.80 7.78
CA ARG A 55 0.46 7.56 8.83
C ARG A 55 -0.71 8.36 8.28
N GLY A 56 -0.62 8.85 7.03
CA GLY A 56 -1.72 9.50 6.34
C GLY A 56 -2.89 8.54 6.15
N MET A 57 -2.62 7.34 5.61
CA MET A 57 -3.62 6.28 5.45
C MET A 57 -4.19 5.82 6.80
N HIS A 58 -3.32 5.61 7.81
CA HIS A 58 -3.73 5.27 9.18
C HIS A 58 -4.73 6.30 9.73
N LYS A 59 -4.43 7.59 9.54
CA LYS A 59 -5.27 8.68 10.07
C LYS A 59 -6.62 8.75 9.37
N ALA A 60 -6.65 8.66 8.04
CA ALA A 60 -7.90 8.59 7.27
C ALA A 60 -8.74 7.37 7.67
N TRP A 61 -8.10 6.22 7.82
CA TRP A 61 -8.78 5.00 8.24
C TRP A 61 -9.29 5.08 9.68
N GLN A 62 -8.55 5.68 10.60
CA GLN A 62 -8.99 5.92 11.98
C GLN A 62 -10.27 6.75 12.03
N GLU A 63 -10.34 7.81 11.21
CA GLU A 63 -11.53 8.66 11.10
C GLU A 63 -12.70 7.88 10.52
N ALA A 64 -12.48 7.12 9.43
CA ALA A 64 -13.49 6.26 8.85
C ALA A 64 -13.99 5.20 9.85
N ALA A 65 -13.08 4.56 10.57
CA ALA A 65 -13.42 3.51 11.55
C ALA A 65 -14.27 4.05 12.72
N SER A 66 -14.14 5.33 13.09
CA SER A 66 -14.97 5.95 14.12
C SER A 66 -16.44 6.05 13.71
N THR A 67 -16.74 6.10 12.42
CA THR A 67 -18.10 6.11 11.87
C THR A 67 -18.67 4.70 11.79
N GLY A 68 -17.84 3.70 11.49
CA GLY A 68 -18.20 2.29 11.35
C GLY A 68 -18.74 1.96 9.95
N TYR A 69 -17.95 1.26 9.15
CA TYR A 69 -18.31 0.78 7.81
C TYR A 69 -18.18 -0.73 7.74
N ASP A 70 -18.90 -1.35 6.78
CA ASP A 70 -18.79 -2.79 6.52
C ASP A 70 -17.49 -3.14 5.81
N TYR A 71 -16.92 -2.18 5.05
CA TYR A 71 -15.68 -2.33 4.31
C TYR A 71 -14.85 -1.05 4.35
N TYR A 72 -13.53 -1.22 4.29
CA TYR A 72 -12.54 -0.16 4.16
C TYR A 72 -11.69 -0.45 2.93
N LEU A 73 -11.58 0.53 2.04
CA LEU A 73 -10.80 0.42 0.82
C LEU A 73 -9.67 1.44 0.82
N TRP A 74 -8.42 0.98 0.77
CA TRP A 74 -7.26 1.84 0.56
C TRP A 74 -7.05 2.04 -0.92
N ILE A 75 -6.84 3.27 -1.34
CA ILE A 75 -6.50 3.61 -2.72
C ILE A 75 -5.44 4.71 -2.67
N ASN A 76 -4.37 4.53 -3.45
CA ASN A 76 -3.38 5.58 -3.67
C ASN A 76 -3.91 6.60 -4.69
N ASP A 77 -3.48 7.85 -4.56
CA ASP A 77 -3.88 8.97 -5.42
C ASP A 77 -3.36 8.88 -6.87
N ASP A 78 -2.38 8.00 -7.11
CA ASP A 78 -1.82 7.65 -8.41
C ASP A 78 -2.37 6.35 -9.03
N THR A 79 -3.40 5.77 -8.39
CA THR A 79 -4.10 4.58 -8.91
C THR A 79 -5.39 4.99 -9.62
N PHE A 80 -5.49 4.66 -10.91
CA PHE A 80 -6.63 5.00 -11.76
C PHE A 80 -7.46 3.77 -12.06
N LEU A 81 -8.64 3.71 -11.47
CA LEU A 81 -9.49 2.52 -11.49
C LEU A 81 -10.17 2.31 -12.86
N TYR A 82 -10.33 1.04 -13.24
CA TYR A 82 -11.22 0.63 -14.31
C TYR A 82 -12.67 0.60 -13.85
N ASP A 83 -13.60 0.69 -14.78
CA ASP A 83 -15.04 0.66 -14.50
C ASP A 83 -15.41 -0.64 -13.77
N GLY A 84 -16.21 -0.51 -12.70
CA GLY A 84 -16.67 -1.63 -11.90
C GLY A 84 -15.67 -2.23 -10.92
N ALA A 85 -14.43 -1.72 -10.84
CA ALA A 85 -13.38 -2.27 -9.99
C ALA A 85 -13.78 -2.35 -8.50
N ILE A 86 -14.46 -1.33 -7.98
CA ILE A 86 -14.91 -1.30 -6.59
C ILE A 86 -16.00 -2.36 -6.36
N GLU A 87 -17.01 -2.43 -7.23
CA GLU A 87 -18.10 -3.41 -7.12
C GLU A 87 -17.56 -4.84 -7.19
N GLN A 88 -16.69 -5.13 -8.14
CA GLN A 88 -16.09 -6.46 -8.30
C GLN A 88 -15.21 -6.87 -7.11
N ALA A 89 -14.50 -5.94 -6.49
CA ALA A 89 -13.74 -6.20 -5.28
C ALA A 89 -14.65 -6.53 -4.10
N LEU A 90 -15.78 -5.81 -3.93
CA LEU A 90 -16.78 -6.10 -2.92
C LEU A 90 -17.43 -7.47 -3.13
N LEU A 91 -17.76 -7.82 -4.37
CA LEU A 91 -18.28 -9.16 -4.71
C LEU A 91 -17.26 -10.26 -4.41
N SER A 92 -15.97 -10.01 -4.69
CA SER A 92 -14.88 -10.94 -4.37
C SER A 92 -14.72 -11.14 -2.86
N SER A 93 -14.88 -10.09 -2.05
CA SER A 93 -14.89 -10.23 -0.59
C SER A 93 -16.03 -11.09 -0.09
N ARG A 94 -17.25 -10.86 -0.59
CA ARG A 94 -18.44 -11.66 -0.26
C ARG A 94 -18.29 -13.13 -0.66
N GLU A 95 -17.67 -13.42 -1.80
CA GLU A 95 -17.37 -14.78 -2.25
C GLU A 95 -16.52 -15.55 -1.22
N CYS A 96 -15.66 -14.83 -0.49
CA CYS A 96 -14.83 -15.35 0.60
C CYS A 96 -15.49 -15.20 1.98
N SER A 97 -16.81 -14.93 2.06
CA SER A 97 -17.54 -14.68 3.30
C SER A 97 -16.92 -13.54 4.14
N ASP A 98 -16.31 -12.56 3.49
CA ASP A 98 -15.66 -11.38 4.08
C ASP A 98 -14.53 -11.72 5.09
N THR A 99 -13.91 -12.90 4.97
CA THR A 99 -12.84 -13.37 5.87
C THR A 99 -11.45 -13.25 5.32
N ALA A 100 -11.28 -12.66 4.12
CA ALA A 100 -10.02 -12.44 3.45
C ALA A 100 -9.82 -10.96 3.12
N ILE A 101 -8.57 -10.56 2.89
CA ILE A 101 -8.21 -9.25 2.34
C ILE A 101 -8.15 -9.38 0.83
N ILE A 102 -8.89 -8.53 0.10
CA ILE A 102 -8.83 -8.49 -1.37
C ILE A 102 -7.83 -7.43 -1.80
N VAL A 103 -6.83 -7.83 -2.57
CA VAL A 103 -5.79 -6.95 -3.10
C VAL A 103 -5.95 -6.81 -4.61
N GLY A 104 -6.02 -5.57 -5.07
CA GLY A 104 -6.11 -5.28 -6.51
C GLY A 104 -4.75 -5.38 -7.19
N ALA A 105 -4.73 -5.98 -8.37
CA ALA A 105 -3.59 -5.87 -9.28
C ALA A 105 -3.72 -4.64 -10.15
N THR A 106 -2.64 -3.89 -10.32
CA THR A 106 -2.54 -2.80 -11.29
C THR A 106 -1.58 -3.15 -12.41
N GLN A 107 -1.72 -2.46 -13.53
CA GLN A 107 -0.80 -2.57 -14.66
C GLN A 107 -0.35 -1.18 -15.13
N SER A 108 0.77 -1.12 -15.82
CA SER A 108 1.24 0.09 -16.50
C SER A 108 0.33 0.41 -17.68
N GLU A 109 -0.15 1.64 -17.77
CA GLU A 109 -0.92 2.12 -18.93
C GLU A 109 -0.09 2.07 -20.22
N ALA A 110 1.22 2.34 -20.10
CA ALA A 110 2.13 2.38 -21.24
C ALA A 110 2.51 1.00 -21.78
N THR A 111 2.63 -0.03 -20.91
CA THR A 111 3.21 -1.33 -21.28
C THR A 111 2.27 -2.53 -21.11
N GLY A 112 1.16 -2.36 -20.39
CA GLY A 112 0.25 -3.44 -20.02
C GLY A 112 0.83 -4.46 -19.04
N LYS A 113 2.05 -4.25 -18.52
CA LYS A 113 2.68 -5.16 -17.55
C LYS A 113 2.17 -4.90 -16.15
N SER A 114 2.03 -5.97 -15.35
CA SER A 114 1.72 -5.86 -13.92
C SER A 114 2.73 -4.98 -13.20
N THR A 115 2.24 -4.07 -12.35
CA THR A 115 3.05 -3.13 -11.59
C THR A 115 2.99 -3.41 -10.09
N TYR A 116 1.78 -3.58 -9.55
CA TYR A 116 1.54 -3.85 -8.13
C TYR A 116 0.50 -4.97 -7.97
N GLY A 117 0.42 -5.54 -6.78
CA GLY A 117 -0.46 -6.63 -6.39
C GLY A 117 0.23 -7.58 -5.41
N LEU A 118 -0.23 -8.81 -5.34
CA LEU A 118 0.38 -9.86 -4.53
C LEU A 118 1.48 -10.59 -5.28
N ARG A 119 2.31 -11.30 -4.53
CA ARG A 119 3.39 -12.13 -5.06
C ARG A 119 3.11 -13.61 -4.79
N ASP A 120 3.53 -14.45 -5.72
CA ASP A 120 3.56 -15.90 -5.53
C ASP A 120 4.59 -16.26 -4.45
N ALA A 121 4.18 -17.07 -3.48
CA ALA A 121 5.01 -17.44 -2.34
C ALA A 121 6.28 -18.22 -2.68
N LYS A 122 6.26 -18.97 -3.79
CA LYS A 122 7.38 -19.84 -4.19
C LYS A 122 8.38 -19.11 -5.06
N THR A 123 7.88 -18.29 -5.98
CA THR A 123 8.72 -17.63 -6.98
C THR A 123 9.07 -16.18 -6.65
N GLY A 124 8.32 -15.53 -5.72
CA GLY A 124 8.44 -14.12 -5.39
C GLY A 124 8.00 -13.18 -6.52
N LYS A 125 7.51 -13.70 -7.66
CA LYS A 125 7.05 -12.90 -8.79
C LYS A 125 5.65 -12.34 -8.52
N LEU A 126 5.33 -11.20 -9.11
CA LEU A 126 3.97 -10.68 -9.09
C LEU A 126 3.00 -11.70 -9.69
N LEU A 127 1.89 -11.94 -9.01
CA LEU A 127 0.77 -12.69 -9.54
C LEU A 127 0.10 -11.87 -10.65
N VAL A 128 -0.30 -12.56 -11.70
CA VAL A 128 -1.06 -11.98 -12.81
C VAL A 128 -2.51 -12.44 -12.68
N PRO A 129 -3.49 -11.54 -12.72
CA PRO A 129 -4.90 -11.90 -12.70
C PRO A 129 -5.25 -12.93 -13.79
N ASN A 130 -6.04 -13.93 -13.43
CA ASN A 130 -6.37 -15.06 -14.30
C ASN A 130 -7.86 -15.44 -14.30
N GLY A 131 -8.73 -14.53 -13.87
CA GLY A 131 -10.17 -14.77 -13.78
C GLY A 131 -10.61 -15.43 -12.47
N MET A 132 -9.67 -15.80 -11.57
CA MET A 132 -9.94 -16.40 -10.27
C MET A 132 -9.25 -15.65 -9.15
N LEU A 133 -9.75 -15.77 -7.92
CA LEU A 133 -9.05 -15.29 -6.74
C LEU A 133 -7.80 -16.14 -6.50
N GLN A 134 -6.65 -15.50 -6.38
CA GLN A 134 -5.36 -16.16 -6.19
C GLN A 134 -4.76 -15.79 -4.84
N GLU A 135 -4.44 -16.77 -4.02
CA GLU A 135 -3.74 -16.53 -2.76
C GLU A 135 -2.28 -16.14 -3.03
N GLY A 136 -1.81 -15.12 -2.31
CA GLY A 136 -0.46 -14.61 -2.48
C GLY A 136 0.07 -13.95 -1.20
N HIS A 137 1.25 -13.34 -1.30
CA HIS A 137 1.97 -12.69 -0.22
C HIS A 137 2.44 -11.29 -0.62
N GLY A 138 2.95 -10.52 0.37
CA GLY A 138 3.59 -9.24 0.10
C GLY A 138 2.61 -8.19 -0.37
N LEU A 139 1.66 -7.84 0.50
CA LEU A 139 0.64 -6.82 0.27
C LEU A 139 1.27 -5.48 -0.11
N ASN A 140 0.73 -4.84 -1.15
CA ASN A 140 1.03 -3.46 -1.53
C ASN A 140 -0.22 -2.60 -1.33
N GLY A 141 -0.04 -1.41 -0.78
CA GLY A 141 -1.13 -0.52 -0.37
C GLY A 141 -1.87 0.24 -1.49
N ASN A 142 -1.69 -0.10 -2.78
CA ASN A 142 -2.29 0.63 -3.90
C ASN A 142 -3.81 0.46 -4.01
N PHE A 143 -4.30 -0.74 -3.76
CA PHE A 143 -5.74 -1.07 -3.69
C PHE A 143 -5.92 -2.27 -2.78
N VAL A 144 -6.48 -2.03 -1.59
CA VAL A 144 -6.66 -3.07 -0.57
C VAL A 144 -8.03 -2.93 0.07
N LEU A 145 -8.88 -3.92 -0.14
CA LEU A 145 -10.22 -3.98 0.47
C LEU A 145 -10.18 -4.87 1.72
N VAL A 146 -10.56 -4.29 2.83
CA VAL A 146 -10.63 -4.92 4.15
C VAL A 146 -12.06 -4.90 4.64
N SER A 147 -12.65 -6.05 4.92
CA SER A 147 -13.98 -6.15 5.53
C SER A 147 -13.95 -5.75 7.00
N LYS A 148 -15.09 -5.40 7.57
CA LYS A 148 -15.27 -5.16 9.00
C LYS A 148 -14.80 -6.36 9.84
N ILE A 149 -15.12 -7.59 9.39
CA ILE A 149 -14.70 -8.83 10.08
C ILE A 149 -13.18 -8.93 10.21
N VAL A 150 -12.46 -8.60 9.15
CA VAL A 150 -11.00 -8.59 9.13
C VAL A 150 -10.46 -7.41 9.96
N PHE A 151 -11.06 -6.22 9.81
CA PHE A 151 -10.67 -5.04 10.58
C PHE A 151 -10.80 -5.26 12.10
N GLU A 152 -11.86 -5.87 12.57
CA GLU A 152 -12.07 -6.17 14.00
C GLU A 152 -10.99 -7.11 14.56
N GLN A 153 -10.37 -7.95 13.72
CA GLN A 153 -9.28 -8.84 14.11
C GLN A 153 -7.91 -8.18 14.05
N LEU A 154 -7.65 -7.36 13.03
CA LEU A 154 -6.31 -6.79 12.76
C LEU A 154 -6.16 -5.38 13.28
N GLY A 155 -7.26 -4.62 13.37
CA GLY A 155 -7.22 -3.18 13.59
C GLY A 155 -6.70 -2.41 12.38
N ASN A 156 -6.22 -1.21 12.63
CA ASN A 156 -5.69 -0.28 11.63
C ASN A 156 -4.22 -0.61 11.27
N LEU A 157 -3.65 0.12 10.30
CA LEU A 157 -2.21 0.19 10.04
C LEU A 157 -1.44 0.57 11.32
N ASP A 158 -0.19 0.12 11.46
CA ASP A 158 0.64 0.53 12.59
C ASP A 158 1.28 1.91 12.31
N SER A 159 0.94 2.90 13.12
CA SER A 159 1.45 4.27 13.03
C SER A 159 2.95 4.40 13.37
N HIS A 160 3.60 3.32 13.80
CA HIS A 160 5.06 3.30 13.97
C HIS A 160 5.77 3.59 12.65
N PHE A 161 5.26 3.06 11.55
CA PHE A 161 5.78 3.31 10.21
C PHE A 161 5.32 4.67 9.68
N HIS A 162 6.23 5.41 9.02
CA HIS A 162 5.86 6.67 8.39
C HIS A 162 5.37 6.46 6.94
N HIS A 163 6.16 5.77 6.14
CA HIS A 163 5.92 5.62 4.71
C HIS A 163 5.91 4.15 4.28
N SER A 164 7.07 3.50 4.29
CA SER A 164 7.23 2.11 3.87
C SER A 164 7.08 1.16 5.04
N GLY A 165 6.65 -0.08 4.76
CA GLY A 165 6.58 -1.16 5.74
C GLY A 165 5.26 -1.32 6.47
N GLY A 166 4.37 -0.32 6.47
CA GLY A 166 3.07 -0.45 7.13
C GLY A 166 2.12 -1.40 6.43
N ASP A 167 2.09 -1.40 5.10
CA ASP A 167 1.37 -2.36 4.28
C ASP A 167 1.96 -3.77 4.44
N THR A 168 3.28 -3.89 4.44
CA THR A 168 3.99 -5.14 4.69
C THR A 168 3.66 -5.69 6.09
N ASP A 169 3.71 -4.85 7.13
CA ASP A 169 3.32 -5.23 8.50
C ASP A 169 1.86 -5.70 8.56
N TYR A 170 0.97 -5.01 7.86
CA TYR A 170 -0.45 -5.37 7.85
C TYR A 170 -0.68 -6.74 7.21
N GLY A 171 -0.03 -7.00 6.06
CA GLY A 171 -0.07 -8.30 5.40
C GLY A 171 0.47 -9.42 6.27
N LEU A 172 1.63 -9.22 6.90
CA LEU A 172 2.23 -10.21 7.81
C LEU A 172 1.35 -10.47 9.05
N ARG A 173 0.73 -9.43 9.63
CA ARG A 173 -0.25 -9.62 10.72
C ARG A 173 -1.47 -10.42 10.29
N ALA A 174 -1.91 -10.26 9.04
CA ALA A 174 -3.00 -11.06 8.48
C ALA A 174 -2.60 -12.53 8.35
N GLU A 175 -1.42 -12.79 7.77
CA GLU A 175 -0.89 -14.15 7.63
C GLU A 175 -0.70 -14.86 8.97
N GLU A 176 -0.17 -14.18 9.99
CA GLU A 176 -0.03 -14.70 11.36
C GLU A 176 -1.36 -15.09 12.01
N ARG A 177 -2.47 -14.51 11.56
CA ARG A 177 -3.83 -14.84 12.00
C ARG A 177 -4.59 -15.75 11.05
N ASN A 178 -3.90 -16.32 10.06
CA ASN A 178 -4.51 -17.16 9.01
C ASN A 178 -5.60 -16.43 8.19
N ILE A 179 -5.50 -15.12 8.07
CA ILE A 179 -6.32 -14.31 7.18
C ILE A 179 -5.64 -14.28 5.81
N ARG A 180 -6.32 -14.82 4.80
CA ARG A 180 -5.76 -14.91 3.45
C ARG A 180 -5.65 -13.57 2.78
N LEU A 181 -4.58 -13.36 2.01
CA LEU A 181 -4.44 -12.28 1.05
C LEU A 181 -4.80 -12.83 -0.33
N LEU A 182 -5.83 -12.31 -0.95
CA LEU A 182 -6.35 -12.79 -2.24
C LEU A 182 -6.23 -11.70 -3.29
N LEU A 183 -5.50 -12.00 -4.37
CA LEU A 183 -5.46 -11.13 -5.55
C LEU A 183 -6.82 -11.17 -6.24
N HIS A 184 -7.33 -9.98 -6.59
CA HIS A 184 -8.54 -9.82 -7.38
C HIS A 184 -8.44 -10.52 -8.74
N LYS A 185 -9.57 -10.96 -9.28
CA LYS A 185 -9.66 -11.79 -10.50
C LYS A 185 -9.13 -11.11 -11.75
N GLU A 186 -9.21 -9.77 -11.82
CA GLU A 186 -8.83 -8.94 -12.96
C GLU A 186 -7.97 -7.77 -12.48
N TYR A 187 -7.34 -7.04 -13.40
CA TYR A 187 -6.71 -5.77 -13.08
C TYR A 187 -7.78 -4.75 -12.67
N ILE A 188 -7.53 -4.06 -11.55
CA ILE A 188 -8.46 -3.06 -11.01
C ILE A 188 -8.23 -1.66 -11.63
N GLY A 189 -7.13 -1.46 -12.33
CA GLY A 189 -6.77 -0.16 -12.88
C GLY A 189 -5.31 -0.06 -13.28
N THR A 190 -4.88 1.16 -13.53
CA THR A 190 -3.48 1.48 -13.87
C THR A 190 -2.79 2.22 -12.73
N CYS A 191 -1.52 1.92 -12.53
CA CYS A 191 -0.59 2.66 -11.69
C CYS A 191 0.83 2.39 -12.21
N GLU A 192 1.59 3.44 -12.50
CA GLU A 192 2.94 3.27 -13.03
C GLU A 192 3.93 2.89 -11.93
N GLN A 193 4.84 1.98 -12.23
CA GLN A 193 5.86 1.55 -11.29
C GLN A 193 7.06 2.52 -11.30
N HIS A 194 7.50 2.93 -10.13
CA HIS A 194 8.77 3.62 -9.98
C HIS A 194 9.93 2.65 -10.20
N GLN A 195 10.53 2.67 -11.40
CA GLN A 195 11.56 1.71 -11.81
C GLN A 195 12.98 2.07 -11.34
N ALA A 196 13.21 3.30 -10.86
CA ALA A 196 14.54 3.73 -10.45
C ALA A 196 14.98 3.06 -9.15
N LEU A 197 16.26 2.66 -9.10
CA LEU A 197 16.88 2.23 -7.85
C LEU A 197 16.71 3.32 -6.79
N SER A 198 16.26 2.93 -5.61
CA SER A 198 16.17 3.86 -4.49
C SER A 198 17.51 4.54 -4.22
N LYS A 199 17.50 5.84 -4.00
CA LYS A 199 18.73 6.64 -3.85
C LYS A 199 19.68 6.08 -2.78
N TRP A 200 19.13 5.49 -1.70
CA TRP A 200 19.94 4.96 -0.60
C TRP A 200 20.82 3.75 -1.00
N CYS A 201 20.47 3.02 -2.05
CA CYS A 201 21.23 1.86 -2.55
C CYS A 201 21.75 2.05 -3.99
N ASN A 202 21.63 3.24 -4.55
CA ASN A 202 22.11 3.54 -5.90
C ASN A 202 23.58 3.99 -5.87
N PRO A 203 24.50 3.27 -6.57
CA PRO A 203 25.94 3.61 -6.60
C PRO A 203 26.27 4.95 -7.24
N ASP A 204 25.37 5.54 -8.03
CA ASP A 204 25.58 6.84 -8.69
C ASP A 204 25.59 8.02 -7.70
N TYR A 205 25.13 7.80 -6.47
CA TYR A 205 25.13 8.82 -5.43
C TYR A 205 26.25 8.62 -4.41
N PRO A 206 26.86 9.70 -3.89
CA PRO A 206 27.88 9.60 -2.84
C PRO A 206 27.30 9.00 -1.55
N LEU A 207 28.15 8.34 -0.75
CA LEU A 207 27.73 7.66 0.49
C LEU A 207 26.94 8.57 1.44
N ARG A 208 27.34 9.85 1.58
CA ARG A 208 26.64 10.82 2.42
C ARG A 208 25.16 10.98 2.03
N GLU A 209 24.90 11.08 0.73
CA GLU A 209 23.55 11.25 0.21
C GLU A 209 22.73 9.95 0.35
N ARG A 210 23.38 8.81 0.09
CA ARG A 210 22.76 7.50 0.30
C ARG A 210 22.35 7.30 1.76
N TRP A 211 23.24 7.62 2.70
CA TRP A 211 22.98 7.53 4.12
C TRP A 211 21.83 8.44 4.58
N GLN A 212 21.81 9.67 4.09
CA GLN A 212 20.71 10.60 4.35
C GLN A 212 19.38 10.06 3.79
N SER A 213 19.41 9.52 2.56
CA SER A 213 18.23 8.94 1.93
C SER A 213 17.74 7.68 2.64
N LEU A 214 18.66 6.83 3.11
CA LEU A 214 18.34 5.61 3.86
C LEU A 214 17.45 5.90 5.08
N ASN A 215 17.76 6.96 5.81
CA ASN A 215 17.08 7.29 7.06
C ASN A 215 15.86 8.23 6.88
N LYS A 216 15.53 8.62 5.66
CA LYS A 216 14.29 9.36 5.38
C LYS A 216 13.09 8.42 5.41
N PRO A 217 11.89 8.91 5.77
CA PRO A 217 10.64 8.11 5.73
C PRO A 217 10.40 7.42 4.39
N THR A 218 10.71 8.07 3.27
CA THR A 218 10.60 7.53 1.90
C THR A 218 11.77 6.62 1.47
N GLY A 219 12.76 6.41 2.34
CA GLY A 219 13.88 5.51 2.12
C GLY A 219 13.63 4.11 2.70
N MET A 220 14.58 3.65 3.54
CA MET A 220 14.47 2.41 4.30
C MET A 220 14.91 2.70 5.76
N PRO A 221 14.13 3.45 6.55
CA PRO A 221 14.55 3.88 7.88
C PRO A 221 14.95 2.68 8.75
N LEU A 222 16.20 2.63 9.16
CA LEU A 222 16.77 1.46 9.86
C LEU A 222 16.01 1.09 11.13
N LYS A 223 15.45 2.07 11.84
CA LYS A 223 14.65 1.84 13.03
C LYS A 223 13.32 1.12 12.70
N GLU A 224 12.66 1.55 11.63
CA GLU A 224 11.38 0.94 11.19
C GLU A 224 11.61 -0.44 10.61
N LEU A 225 12.67 -0.62 9.80
CA LEU A 225 13.10 -1.92 9.31
C LEU A 225 13.38 -2.89 10.47
N PHE A 226 14.16 -2.46 11.46
CA PHE A 226 14.48 -3.29 12.63
C PHE A 226 13.22 -3.64 13.42
N TYR A 227 12.29 -2.69 13.59
CA TYR A 227 11.01 -2.93 14.28
C TYR A 227 10.19 -3.99 13.55
N LEU A 228 10.00 -3.85 12.21
CA LEU A 228 9.29 -4.81 11.37
C LEU A 228 9.89 -6.22 11.48
N GLU A 229 11.20 -6.33 11.23
CA GLU A 229 11.91 -7.60 11.20
C GLU A 229 11.91 -8.28 12.58
N ARG A 230 12.08 -7.52 13.66
CA ARG A 230 12.02 -8.05 15.02
C ARG A 230 10.64 -8.58 15.37
N ARG A 231 9.59 -7.86 14.95
CA ARG A 231 8.20 -8.22 15.25
C ARG A 231 7.82 -9.55 14.61
N HIS A 232 8.12 -9.72 13.34
CA HIS A 232 7.66 -10.87 12.56
C HIS A 232 8.66 -12.03 12.47
N TYR A 233 9.96 -11.77 12.60
CA TYR A 233 11.00 -12.76 12.39
C TYR A 233 12.00 -12.91 13.55
N GLY A 234 11.88 -12.08 14.58
CA GLY A 234 12.72 -12.14 15.78
C GLY A 234 14.07 -11.40 15.65
N TYR A 235 14.76 -11.29 16.77
CA TYR A 235 16.00 -10.51 16.89
C TYR A 235 17.13 -10.94 15.96
N PRO A 236 17.45 -12.25 15.78
CA PRO A 236 18.57 -12.64 14.93
C PRO A 236 18.42 -12.14 13.49
N LYS A 237 17.24 -12.30 12.90
CA LYS A 237 16.96 -11.84 11.52
C LYS A 237 16.95 -10.32 11.44
N ALA A 238 16.36 -9.65 12.42
CA ALA A 238 16.37 -8.19 12.50
C ALA A 238 17.81 -7.62 12.55
N CYS A 239 18.68 -8.17 13.37
CA CYS A 239 20.09 -7.77 13.44
C CYS A 239 20.80 -8.04 12.11
N PHE A 240 20.58 -9.20 11.51
CA PHE A 240 21.18 -9.56 10.23
C PHE A 240 20.77 -8.57 9.12
N HIS A 241 19.47 -8.30 8.95
CA HIS A 241 18.99 -7.37 7.93
C HIS A 241 19.39 -5.92 8.23
N PHE A 242 19.46 -5.51 9.48
CA PHE A 242 19.98 -4.21 9.87
C PHE A 242 21.41 -4.01 9.38
N VAL A 243 22.30 -4.97 9.65
CA VAL A 243 23.71 -4.92 9.22
C VAL A 243 23.82 -4.98 7.70
N THR A 244 23.10 -5.91 7.05
CA THR A 244 23.16 -6.06 5.58
C THR A 244 22.60 -4.84 4.86
N THR A 245 21.60 -4.16 5.40
CA THR A 245 21.09 -2.89 4.84
C THR A 245 22.12 -1.77 4.92
N ILE A 246 22.85 -1.66 6.04
CA ILE A 246 23.96 -0.72 6.18
C ILE A 246 25.06 -1.04 5.15
N LEU A 247 25.46 -2.31 5.04
CA LEU A 247 26.46 -2.74 4.06
C LEU A 247 26.00 -2.45 2.62
N HIS A 248 24.73 -2.70 2.31
CA HIS A 248 24.17 -2.35 0.99
C HIS A 248 24.23 -0.85 0.70
N CYS A 249 23.92 -0.02 1.68
CA CYS A 249 24.08 1.43 1.56
C CYS A 249 25.54 1.85 1.34
N CYS A 250 26.48 1.23 2.06
CA CYS A 250 27.89 1.54 1.97
C CYS A 250 28.55 1.03 0.67
N PHE A 251 28.16 -0.16 0.23
CA PHE A 251 28.80 -0.89 -0.88
C PHE A 251 27.74 -1.40 -1.89
N PRO A 252 26.94 -0.52 -2.52
CA PRO A 252 25.78 -0.95 -3.33
C PRO A 252 26.18 -1.81 -4.54
N LYS A 253 27.36 -1.65 -5.11
CA LYS A 253 27.86 -2.45 -6.25
C LYS A 253 27.90 -3.93 -5.94
N LEU A 254 28.22 -4.33 -4.71
CA LEU A 254 28.26 -5.74 -4.30
C LEU A 254 26.87 -6.44 -4.41
N TRP A 255 25.78 -5.67 -4.34
CA TRP A 255 24.42 -6.21 -4.46
C TRP A 255 23.88 -6.23 -5.88
N ILE A 256 24.40 -5.36 -6.76
CA ILE A 256 24.01 -5.33 -8.19
C ILE A 256 24.58 -6.55 -8.90
N ASP A 257 25.82 -6.93 -8.61
CA ASP A 257 26.50 -8.07 -9.22
C ASP A 257 25.94 -9.44 -8.79
N ILE A 258 25.21 -9.50 -7.67
CA ILE A 258 24.57 -10.75 -7.17
C ILE A 258 23.21 -11.01 -7.84
N LYS A 259 22.57 -10.00 -8.44
CA LYS A 259 21.24 -10.10 -9.07
C LYS A 259 21.27 -10.38 -10.58
N HIS A 260 22.44 -10.49 -11.16
CA HIS A 260 22.70 -10.94 -12.52
C HIS A 260 23.44 -12.28 -12.49
#